data_65b35ac8cd58071e441d580375d9d97f
#
_entry.id   65b35ac8cd58071e441d580375d9d97f
#
_cell.length_a   1.000
_cell.length_b   1.000
_cell.length_c   1.000
_cell.angle_alpha   90.00
_cell.angle_beta   90.00
_cell.angle_gamma   90.00
#
_symmetry.space_group_name_H-M   'P 1'
#
loop_
_entity.id
_entity.type
_entity.pdbx_description
1 polymer ?
#
loop_
_entity_poly.entity_id
_entity_poly.type
_entity_poly.pdbx_seq_one_letter_code
_entity_poly.pdbx_strand_id
1 'polypeptide(L)'
;VIDANDVTTEHRGKLNWQRDVNDIITSKYEGKVDRIVLGETYSMPGQWSSYPSHKHDTDNLPFEVNMEEIYHFKVNPGQGFGIQVMYSDDMSLRESYIIKNGDSVAIKNGYHPVAAAPGYQVYYLWVMAGADTRQLTPCDDPNHAWVKAVEKMV
;
A
#
# COMPACT_ATOMS: atom_id res chain seq x y z
N VAL A 1 8.53 -20.86 8.86
CA VAL A 1 8.93 -20.41 7.52
C VAL A 1 7.69 -20.40 6.66
N ILE A 2 7.49 -19.35 5.87
CA ILE A 2 6.45 -19.25 4.86
C ILE A 2 7.12 -19.56 3.53
N ASP A 3 6.60 -20.52 2.79
CA ASP A 3 7.12 -20.87 1.47
C ASP A 3 6.55 -19.87 0.43
N ALA A 4 7.36 -19.47 -0.53
CA ALA A 4 6.92 -18.58 -1.59
C ALA A 4 5.75 -19.14 -2.42
N ASN A 5 5.68 -20.49 -2.54
CA ASN A 5 4.57 -21.17 -3.23
C ASN A 5 3.24 -21.07 -2.48
N ASP A 6 3.26 -20.71 -1.19
CA ASP A 6 2.06 -20.51 -0.37
C ASP A 6 1.54 -19.07 -0.45
N VAL A 7 2.27 -18.16 -1.10
CA VAL A 7 1.90 -16.76 -1.25
C VAL A 7 1.02 -16.60 -2.49
N THR A 8 -0.12 -15.91 -2.31
CA THR A 8 -1.04 -15.62 -3.40
C THR A 8 -0.73 -14.25 -3.98
N THR A 9 -0.57 -14.18 -5.29
CA THR A 9 -0.45 -12.91 -6.02
C THR A 9 -1.82 -12.45 -6.49
N GLU A 10 -2.19 -11.23 -6.18
CA GLU A 10 -3.38 -10.56 -6.68
C GLU A 10 -3.01 -9.46 -7.66
N HIS A 11 -3.64 -9.48 -8.84
CA HIS A 11 -3.54 -8.40 -9.82
C HIS A 11 -4.62 -7.36 -9.51
N ARG A 12 -4.24 -6.21 -8.98
CA ARG A 12 -5.15 -5.15 -8.56
C ARG A 12 -5.07 -3.94 -9.47
N GLY A 13 -6.20 -3.23 -9.61
CA GLY A 13 -6.32 -2.01 -10.38
C GLY A 13 -6.41 -2.22 -11.89
N LYS A 14 -6.50 -1.13 -12.61
CA LYS A 14 -6.64 -1.07 -14.07
C LYS A 14 -5.84 0.11 -14.64
N LEU A 15 -5.76 0.21 -15.95
CA LEU A 15 -5.14 1.34 -16.67
C LEU A 15 -3.76 1.70 -16.08
N ASN A 16 -3.61 2.86 -15.44
CA ASN A 16 -2.35 3.35 -14.88
C ASN A 16 -2.23 3.20 -13.34
N TRP A 17 -3.07 2.36 -12.73
CA TRP A 17 -2.94 1.98 -11.31
C TRP A 17 -2.90 0.45 -11.11
N GLN A 18 -2.41 -0.27 -12.11
CA GLN A 18 -2.20 -1.72 -12.03
C GLN A 18 -0.97 -2.03 -11.18
N ARG A 19 -1.09 -3.05 -10.32
CA ARG A 19 0.01 -3.56 -9.51
C ARG A 19 -0.25 -5.02 -9.16
N ASP A 20 0.83 -5.73 -8.90
CA ASP A 20 0.79 -7.06 -8.33
C ASP A 20 1.01 -6.96 -6.82
N VAL A 21 0.17 -7.63 -6.04
CA VAL A 21 0.24 -7.65 -4.59
C VAL A 21 0.39 -9.09 -4.12
N ASN A 22 1.44 -9.34 -3.37
CA ASN A 22 1.71 -10.62 -2.73
C ASN A 22 1.35 -10.53 -1.25
N ASP A 23 0.27 -11.18 -0.85
CA ASP A 23 -0.18 -11.26 0.54
C ASP A 23 0.61 -12.36 1.28
N ILE A 24 1.62 -11.98 2.07
CA ILE A 24 2.55 -12.91 2.73
C ILE A 24 2.04 -13.32 4.12
N ILE A 25 1.78 -12.35 4.99
CA ILE A 25 1.20 -12.59 6.32
C ILE A 25 -0.10 -11.80 6.45
N THR A 26 -1.21 -12.49 6.29
CA THR A 26 -2.57 -11.93 6.34
C THR A 26 -3.45 -12.75 7.29
N SER A 27 -4.76 -12.67 7.18
CA SER A 27 -5.71 -13.44 7.98
C SER A 27 -5.48 -14.97 7.94
N LYS A 28 -4.89 -15.49 6.85
CA LYS A 28 -4.48 -16.89 6.68
C LYS A 28 -3.58 -17.39 7.84
N TYR A 29 -2.87 -16.50 8.52
CA TYR A 29 -1.97 -16.82 9.63
C TYR A 29 -2.56 -16.45 11.01
N GLU A 30 -3.88 -16.42 11.13
CA GLU A 30 -4.56 -16.19 12.39
C GLU A 30 -4.11 -17.20 13.45
N GLY A 31 -3.83 -16.70 14.68
CA GLY A 31 -3.31 -17.50 15.79
C GLY A 31 -1.84 -17.92 15.68
N LYS A 32 -1.14 -17.60 14.57
CA LYS A 32 0.28 -17.91 14.38
C LYS A 32 1.17 -16.66 14.47
N VAL A 33 0.58 -15.49 14.26
CA VAL A 33 1.24 -14.19 14.31
C VAL A 33 0.36 -13.27 15.13
N ASP A 34 0.96 -12.47 16.02
CA ASP A 34 0.22 -11.63 16.97
C ASP A 34 -0.34 -10.35 16.33
N ARG A 35 0.52 -9.48 15.82
CA ARG A 35 0.14 -8.12 15.39
C ARG A 35 0.43 -7.81 13.92
N ILE A 36 1.37 -8.49 13.32
CA ILE A 36 1.90 -8.13 12.01
C ILE A 36 1.00 -8.63 10.88
N VAL A 37 0.77 -7.74 9.92
CA VAL A 37 0.29 -8.04 8.57
C VAL A 37 1.36 -7.53 7.61
N LEU A 38 1.76 -8.32 6.63
CA LEU A 38 2.76 -7.90 5.67
C LEU A 38 2.55 -8.54 4.29
N GLY A 39 3.03 -7.83 3.30
CA GLY A 39 3.10 -8.30 1.92
C GLY A 39 3.97 -7.40 1.06
N GLU A 40 3.89 -7.63 -0.22
CA GLU A 40 4.72 -6.96 -1.22
C GLU A 40 3.84 -6.37 -2.32
N THR A 41 4.26 -5.25 -2.87
CA THR A 41 3.62 -4.64 -4.03
C THR A 41 4.65 -4.36 -5.11
N TYR A 42 4.32 -4.74 -6.34
CA TYR A 42 5.10 -4.45 -7.54
C TYR A 42 4.29 -3.53 -8.46
N SER A 43 4.77 -2.31 -8.65
CA SER A 43 4.21 -1.33 -9.59
C SER A 43 5.09 -1.25 -10.82
N MET A 44 4.53 -1.55 -12.00
CA MET A 44 5.23 -1.43 -13.27
C MET A 44 5.49 0.05 -13.61
N PRO A 45 6.37 0.36 -14.57
CA PRO A 45 6.72 1.74 -14.93
C PRO A 45 5.49 2.61 -15.20
N GLY A 46 5.44 3.78 -14.56
CA GLY A 46 4.36 4.75 -14.69
C GLY A 46 3.05 4.40 -13.96
N GLN A 47 3.01 3.29 -13.24
CA GLN A 47 1.81 2.85 -12.52
C GLN A 47 1.73 3.46 -11.12
N TRP A 48 0.49 3.64 -10.66
CA TRP A 48 0.16 3.97 -9.29
C TRP A 48 -0.19 2.73 -8.48
N SER A 49 0.11 2.75 -7.20
CA SER A 49 -0.27 1.74 -6.21
C SER A 49 -0.74 2.39 -4.92
N SER A 50 -1.28 1.61 -3.97
CA SER A 50 -2.08 2.15 -2.87
C SER A 50 -3.16 3.10 -3.39
N TYR A 51 -3.74 2.76 -4.55
CA TYR A 51 -4.71 3.60 -5.25
C TYR A 51 -5.97 2.79 -5.61
N PRO A 52 -7.22 3.33 -5.43
CA PRO A 52 -7.51 4.64 -4.85
C PRO A 52 -6.82 4.87 -3.51
N SER A 53 -6.50 6.13 -3.24
CA SER A 53 -5.85 6.49 -1.97
C SER A 53 -6.67 6.00 -0.79
N HIS A 54 -6.03 5.43 0.20
CA HIS A 54 -6.67 4.94 1.43
C HIS A 54 -5.82 5.29 2.65
N LYS A 55 -6.44 5.24 3.82
CA LYS A 55 -5.79 5.42 5.12
C LYS A 55 -6.28 4.35 6.12
N HIS A 56 -5.56 4.21 7.22
CA HIS A 56 -5.90 3.32 8.33
C HIS A 56 -5.29 3.90 9.61
N ASP A 57 -5.70 5.11 9.97
CA ASP A 57 -5.15 5.90 11.08
C ASP A 57 -6.16 6.16 12.20
N THR A 58 -7.37 5.59 12.08
CA THR A 58 -8.46 5.80 13.02
C THR A 58 -9.16 4.47 13.30
N ASP A 59 -9.53 4.24 14.57
CA ASP A 59 -10.42 3.13 14.93
C ASP A 59 -11.86 3.55 14.78
N ASN A 60 -12.50 3.12 13.71
CA ASN A 60 -13.89 3.43 13.35
C ASN A 60 -14.57 2.21 12.70
N LEU A 61 -14.68 1.12 13.42
CA LEU A 61 -15.33 -0.09 12.91
C LEU A 61 -16.80 0.16 12.51
N PRO A 62 -17.27 -0.44 11.42
CA PRO A 62 -16.59 -1.39 10.54
C PRO A 62 -15.82 -0.75 9.37
N PHE A 63 -15.61 0.56 9.37
CA PHE A 63 -15.14 1.33 8.22
C PHE A 63 -13.62 1.50 8.17
N GLU A 64 -12.97 1.53 9.33
CA GLU A 64 -11.53 1.72 9.43
C GLU A 64 -10.97 1.08 10.70
N VAL A 65 -9.74 0.57 10.62
CA VAL A 65 -8.95 0.10 11.77
C VAL A 65 -7.59 0.79 11.73
N ASN A 66 -7.19 1.31 12.89
CA ASN A 66 -5.89 1.96 13.03
C ASN A 66 -4.75 0.94 13.00
N MET A 67 -3.80 1.16 12.09
CA MET A 67 -2.60 0.35 11.95
C MET A 67 -1.41 1.25 11.60
N GLU A 68 -0.32 1.10 12.32
CA GLU A 68 0.97 1.66 11.91
C GLU A 68 1.49 0.92 10.71
N GLU A 69 2.14 1.62 9.78
CA GLU A 69 2.69 1.02 8.58
C GLU A 69 4.07 1.58 8.24
N ILE A 70 4.89 0.73 7.63
CA ILE A 70 6.16 1.11 7.02
C ILE A 70 6.27 0.48 5.63
N TYR A 71 6.73 1.26 4.65
CA TYR A 71 7.15 0.78 3.35
C TYR A 71 8.67 0.75 3.26
N HIS A 72 9.22 -0.37 2.77
CA HIS A 72 10.62 -0.47 2.37
C HIS A 72 10.70 -0.67 0.87
N PHE A 73 11.35 0.28 0.17
CA PHE A 73 11.32 0.37 -1.27
C PHE A 73 12.54 -0.25 -1.96
N LYS A 74 12.28 -0.84 -3.13
CA LYS A 74 13.30 -1.14 -4.13
C LYS A 74 12.87 -0.61 -5.48
N VAL A 75 13.83 -0.13 -6.26
CA VAL A 75 13.58 0.44 -7.59
C VAL A 75 14.47 -0.27 -8.60
N ASN A 76 13.87 -0.65 -9.73
CA ASN A 76 14.60 -1.34 -10.81
C ASN A 76 14.32 -0.62 -12.15
N PRO A 77 15.38 -0.23 -12.91
CA PRO A 77 16.81 -0.19 -12.53
C PRO A 77 17.11 0.72 -11.33
N GLY A 78 18.15 0.39 -10.55
CA GLY A 78 18.42 0.95 -9.23
C GLY A 78 18.71 2.46 -9.16
N GLN A 79 19.03 3.12 -10.28
CA GLN A 79 19.19 4.59 -10.37
C GLN A 79 17.84 5.34 -10.44
N GLY A 80 16.73 4.61 -10.63
CA GLY A 80 15.39 5.17 -10.76
C GLY A 80 14.84 5.75 -9.47
N PHE A 81 13.57 6.14 -9.55
CA PHE A 81 12.84 6.67 -8.42
C PHE A 81 11.33 6.41 -8.55
N GLY A 82 10.64 6.59 -7.47
CA GLY A 82 9.19 6.73 -7.40
C GLY A 82 8.81 7.93 -6.54
N ILE A 83 7.53 8.11 -6.30
CA ILE A 83 7.00 9.17 -5.43
C ILE A 83 6.03 8.54 -4.44
N GLN A 84 6.28 8.76 -3.15
CA GLN A 84 5.33 8.55 -2.07
C GLN A 84 4.61 9.86 -1.81
N VAL A 85 3.30 9.88 -1.88
CA VAL A 85 2.48 11.02 -1.48
C VAL A 85 1.83 10.71 -0.14
N MET A 86 1.70 11.71 0.74
CA MET A 86 0.96 11.61 2.00
C MET A 86 0.11 12.87 2.20
N TYR A 87 -1.19 12.68 2.49
CA TYR A 87 -2.09 13.80 2.74
C TYR A 87 -3.26 13.41 3.66
N SER A 88 -3.81 14.40 4.35
CA SER A 88 -5.02 14.28 5.18
C SER A 88 -6.24 14.90 4.51
N ASP A 89 -7.43 14.60 5.03
CA ASP A 89 -8.71 15.15 4.52
C ASP A 89 -8.70 16.68 4.45
N ASP A 90 -8.15 17.33 5.45
CA ASP A 90 -8.05 18.79 5.56
C ASP A 90 -6.80 19.38 4.89
N MET A 91 -5.97 18.53 4.29
CA MET A 91 -4.69 18.91 3.67
C MET A 91 -3.68 19.59 4.63
N SER A 92 -3.87 19.44 5.94
CA SER A 92 -2.87 19.86 6.94
C SER A 92 -1.60 19.01 6.86
N LEU A 93 -1.74 17.71 6.59
CA LEU A 93 -0.69 16.86 6.08
C LEU A 93 -0.73 16.93 4.55
N ARG A 94 0.37 17.36 3.93
CA ARG A 94 0.52 17.41 2.47
C ARG A 94 1.98 17.32 2.09
N GLU A 95 2.46 16.09 1.93
CA GLU A 95 3.86 15.79 1.70
C GLU A 95 4.05 14.90 0.49
N SER A 96 5.20 14.99 -0.14
CA SER A 96 5.63 14.06 -1.18
C SER A 96 7.12 13.81 -1.06
N TYR A 97 7.51 12.55 -1.22
CA TYR A 97 8.90 12.12 -1.12
C TYR A 97 9.33 11.46 -2.42
N ILE A 98 10.49 11.85 -2.91
CA ILE A 98 11.18 11.08 -3.94
C ILE A 98 11.77 9.85 -3.23
N ILE A 99 11.28 8.67 -3.59
CA ILE A 99 11.75 7.40 -3.04
C ILE A 99 12.75 6.75 -3.99
N LYS A 100 13.83 6.23 -3.43
CA LYS A 100 14.90 5.54 -4.15
C LYS A 100 15.08 4.12 -3.65
N ASN A 101 15.92 3.39 -4.36
CA ASN A 101 16.26 2.02 -3.98
C ASN A 101 16.89 1.96 -2.59
N GLY A 102 16.25 1.24 -1.67
CA GLY A 102 16.67 1.06 -0.28
C GLY A 102 16.02 2.03 0.72
N ASP A 103 15.22 3.00 0.27
CA ASP A 103 14.52 3.92 1.17
C ASP A 103 13.40 3.22 1.95
N SER A 104 13.08 3.79 3.10
CA SER A 104 11.90 3.40 3.88
C SER A 104 11.12 4.63 4.29
N VAL A 105 9.79 4.52 4.27
CA VAL A 105 8.85 5.57 4.69
C VAL A 105 7.94 5.00 5.76
N ALA A 106 7.91 5.66 6.92
CA ALA A 106 6.94 5.35 7.97
C ALA A 106 5.66 6.13 7.72
N ILE A 107 4.54 5.42 7.64
CA ILE A 107 3.21 5.96 7.42
C ILE A 107 2.49 5.95 8.76
N LYS A 108 2.42 7.11 9.39
CA LYS A 108 1.78 7.27 10.70
C LYS A 108 0.30 7.57 10.57
N ASN A 109 -0.08 8.32 9.55
CA ASN A 109 -1.44 8.75 9.30
C ASN A 109 -1.61 9.25 7.85
N GLY A 110 -2.85 9.41 7.44
CA GLY A 110 -3.24 9.97 6.15
C GLY A 110 -3.23 9.00 4.99
N TYR A 111 -3.75 9.48 3.89
CA TYR A 111 -3.74 8.79 2.59
C TYR A 111 -2.33 8.74 2.02
N HIS A 112 -1.93 7.59 1.43
CA HIS A 112 -0.51 7.35 1.13
C HIS A 112 -0.26 6.62 -0.21
N PRO A 113 -0.76 7.13 -1.34
CA PRO A 113 -0.52 6.51 -2.64
C PRO A 113 0.95 6.62 -3.08
N VAL A 114 1.37 5.67 -3.93
CA VAL A 114 2.71 5.58 -4.49
C VAL A 114 2.64 5.64 -6.02
N ALA A 115 3.56 6.35 -6.65
CA ALA A 115 3.72 6.36 -8.11
C ALA A 115 5.12 5.88 -8.51
N ALA A 116 5.18 4.95 -9.46
CA ALA A 116 6.42 4.57 -10.11
C ALA A 116 6.75 5.58 -11.23
N ALA A 117 8.00 6.05 -11.29
CA ALA A 117 8.42 6.89 -12.40
C ALA A 117 8.40 6.10 -13.73
N PRO A 118 8.11 6.74 -14.87
CA PRO A 118 8.17 6.08 -16.18
C PRO A 118 9.53 5.43 -16.42
N GLY A 119 9.53 4.20 -16.89
CA GLY A 119 10.75 3.41 -17.13
C GLY A 119 11.31 2.67 -15.93
N TYR A 120 10.73 2.82 -14.75
CA TYR A 120 11.20 2.18 -13.53
C TYR A 120 10.11 1.37 -12.84
N GLN A 121 10.42 0.13 -12.46
CA GLN A 121 9.57 -0.65 -11.59
C GLN A 121 9.83 -0.22 -10.14
N VAL A 122 8.77 0.01 -9.38
CA VAL A 122 8.83 0.25 -7.94
C VAL A 122 8.23 -0.95 -7.20
N TYR A 123 9.03 -1.54 -6.35
CA TYR A 123 8.64 -2.54 -5.37
C TYR A 123 8.62 -1.92 -3.99
N TYR A 124 7.70 -2.32 -3.15
CA TYR A 124 7.80 -2.08 -1.72
C TYR A 124 7.26 -3.26 -0.90
N LEU A 125 8.01 -3.59 0.16
CA LEU A 125 7.54 -4.41 1.26
C LEU A 125 6.74 -3.50 2.17
N TRP A 126 5.47 -3.82 2.37
CA TRP A 126 4.62 -3.15 3.35
C TRP A 126 4.47 -4.02 4.60
N VAL A 127 4.69 -3.41 5.76
CA VAL A 127 4.56 -4.04 7.06
C VAL A 127 3.65 -3.18 7.91
N MET A 128 2.60 -3.77 8.43
CA MET A 128 1.59 -3.11 9.25
C MET A 128 1.49 -3.80 10.60
N ALA A 129 1.14 -3.03 11.64
CA ALA A 129 0.87 -3.55 12.96
C ALA A 129 -0.27 -2.75 13.61
N GLY A 130 -1.31 -3.45 14.03
CA GLY A 130 -2.38 -2.87 14.84
C GLY A 130 -2.10 -2.98 16.33
N ALA A 131 -2.65 -2.06 17.12
CA ALA A 131 -2.51 -2.07 18.58
C ALA A 131 -3.14 -3.32 19.21
N ASP A 132 -4.34 -3.68 18.77
CA ASP A 132 -5.13 -4.76 19.35
C ASP A 132 -5.65 -5.79 18.34
N THR A 133 -5.38 -5.58 17.04
CA THR A 133 -5.94 -6.40 15.97
C THR A 133 -4.98 -6.55 14.80
N ARG A 134 -5.22 -7.56 13.98
CA ARG A 134 -4.61 -7.76 12.65
C ARG A 134 -5.64 -7.56 11.52
N GLN A 135 -6.81 -7.01 11.85
CA GLN A 135 -7.85 -6.78 10.86
C GLN A 135 -7.45 -5.62 9.95
N LEU A 136 -7.17 -5.91 8.70
CA LEU A 136 -6.88 -4.90 7.68
C LEU A 136 -8.20 -4.35 7.13
N THR A 137 -8.54 -3.15 7.55
CA THR A 137 -9.76 -2.43 7.13
C THR A 137 -9.40 -1.00 6.79
N PRO A 138 -8.83 -0.75 5.60
CA PRO A 138 -8.48 0.60 5.16
C PRO A 138 -9.73 1.37 4.73
N CYS A 139 -9.73 2.68 4.98
CA CYS A 139 -10.75 3.62 4.54
C CYS A 139 -10.27 4.35 3.27
N ASP A 140 -11.00 4.21 2.18
CA ASP A 140 -10.70 4.93 0.94
C ASP A 140 -11.01 6.43 1.08
N ASP A 141 -10.21 7.26 0.42
CA ASP A 141 -10.54 8.66 0.23
C ASP A 141 -11.86 8.78 -0.57
N PRO A 142 -12.91 9.37 0.02
CA PRO A 142 -14.21 9.45 -0.63
C PRO A 142 -14.18 10.26 -1.94
N ASN A 143 -13.22 11.17 -2.09
CA ASN A 143 -13.06 11.96 -3.31
C ASN A 143 -12.51 11.11 -4.47
N HIS A 144 -11.83 10.01 -4.17
CA HIS A 144 -11.15 9.16 -5.15
C HIS A 144 -11.70 7.72 -5.22
N ALA A 145 -12.55 7.31 -4.28
CA ALA A 145 -13.12 5.97 -4.21
C ALA A 145 -13.92 5.56 -5.47
N TRP A 146 -14.44 6.54 -6.23
CA TRP A 146 -15.16 6.32 -7.49
C TRP A 146 -14.33 5.56 -8.53
N VAL A 147 -13.00 5.63 -8.45
CA VAL A 147 -12.07 4.93 -9.37
C VAL A 147 -12.30 3.42 -9.35
N LYS A 148 -12.69 2.85 -8.19
CA LYS A 148 -13.05 1.42 -8.09
C LYS A 148 -14.23 1.03 -8.99
N ALA A 149 -15.13 1.96 -9.28
CA ALA A 149 -16.23 1.70 -10.21
C ALA A 149 -15.73 1.57 -11.65
N VAL A 150 -14.66 2.27 -12.02
CA VAL A 150 -14.05 2.20 -13.36
C VAL A 150 -13.47 0.81 -13.61
N GLU A 151 -12.94 0.14 -12.59
CA GLU A 151 -12.37 -1.22 -12.73
C GLU A 151 -13.38 -2.23 -13.27
N LYS A 152 -14.66 -1.99 -13.09
CA LYS A 152 -15.76 -2.84 -13.58
C LYS A 152 -16.17 -2.50 -15.02
N MET A 153 -15.67 -1.41 -15.56
CA MET A 153 -16.07 -0.89 -16.87
C MET A 153 -14.99 -1.12 -17.96
N VAL A 154 -13.77 -1.45 -17.55
CA VAL A 154 -12.60 -1.61 -18.44
C VAL A 154 -11.90 -2.95 -18.26
#